data_6abc446562a241167051ef550cc86c4a
#
_entry.id   6abc446562a241167051ef550cc86c4a
#
_cell.length_a   1.000
_cell.length_b   1.000
_cell.length_c   1.000
_cell.angle_alpha   90.00
_cell.angle_beta   90.00
_cell.angle_gamma   90.00
#
_symmetry.space_group_name_H-M   'P 1'
#
loop_
_entity.id
_entity.type
_entity.pdbx_description
1 polymer ?
#
loop_
_entity_poly.entity_id
_entity_poly.type
_entity_poly.pdbx_seq_one_letter_code
_entity_poly.pdbx_strand_id
1 'polypeptide(L)'
;MSFSADALYKMSDMELLATYDEARRQFVEKKFARDTQRARLAWIRAKMFVSSSGGVTERNMAIDVSEEIARKGQELREMTRDLDLIKVDVDIISIVIRLRGAAAPTGVQGEEETESDPEREGA
;
A
#
# COMPACT_ATOMS: atom_id res chain seq x y z
N MET A 1 -5.30 10.86 0.60
CA MET A 1 -4.93 11.91 -0.29
C MET A 1 -5.15 11.45 -1.70
N SER A 2 -5.69 12.27 -2.51
CA SER A 2 -6.00 11.88 -3.86
C SER A 2 -5.86 13.11 -4.73
N PHE A 3 -5.28 12.95 -5.90
CA PHE A 3 -5.02 14.07 -6.78
C PHE A 3 -5.73 13.88 -8.09
N SER A 4 -6.38 14.93 -8.56
CA SER A 4 -6.94 14.90 -9.91
C SER A 4 -5.84 15.21 -10.91
N ALA A 5 -6.00 14.73 -12.11
CA ALA A 5 -5.04 15.01 -13.17
C ALA A 5 -4.92 16.51 -13.41
N ASP A 6 -6.05 17.24 -13.32
CA ASP A 6 -6.03 18.67 -13.51
C ASP A 6 -5.16 19.36 -12.48
N ALA A 7 -5.27 18.99 -11.22
CA ALA A 7 -4.48 19.61 -10.18
C ALA A 7 -2.99 19.33 -10.39
N LEU A 8 -2.66 18.13 -10.83
CA LEU A 8 -1.26 17.79 -11.08
C LEU A 8 -0.70 18.56 -12.26
N TYR A 9 -1.54 18.76 -13.29
CA TYR A 9 -1.08 19.49 -14.46
C TYR A 9 -0.76 20.94 -14.15
N LYS A 10 -1.39 21.51 -13.14
CA LYS A 10 -1.17 22.92 -12.80
C LYS A 10 0.03 23.12 -11.89
N MET A 11 0.62 22.07 -11.41
CA MET A 11 1.77 22.18 -10.51
C MET A 11 3.04 22.52 -11.27
N SER A 12 3.93 23.23 -10.63
CA SER A 12 5.26 23.45 -11.18
C SER A 12 6.04 22.15 -11.09
N ASP A 13 7.17 22.07 -11.78
CA ASP A 13 8.00 20.87 -11.72
C ASP A 13 8.45 20.56 -10.30
N MET A 14 8.81 21.59 -9.55
CA MET A 14 9.26 21.38 -8.18
C MET A 14 8.11 20.91 -7.29
N GLU A 15 6.93 21.49 -7.46
CA GLU A 15 5.77 21.06 -6.70
C GLU A 15 5.40 19.61 -7.02
N LEU A 16 5.48 19.26 -8.30
CA LEU A 16 5.15 17.92 -8.73
C LEU A 16 6.13 16.92 -8.16
N LEU A 17 7.40 17.25 -8.16
CA LEU A 17 8.42 16.37 -7.60
C LEU A 17 8.24 16.21 -6.10
N ALA A 18 7.93 17.30 -5.40
CA ALA A 18 7.70 17.23 -3.95
C ALA A 18 6.47 16.39 -3.64
N THR A 19 5.43 16.50 -4.45
CA THR A 19 4.21 15.71 -4.28
C THR A 19 4.51 14.23 -4.51
N TYR A 20 5.32 13.92 -5.50
CA TYR A 20 5.71 12.55 -5.78
C TYR A 20 6.51 11.98 -4.62
N ASP A 21 7.47 12.73 -4.11
CA ASP A 21 8.30 12.29 -2.99
C ASP A 21 7.43 12.01 -1.76
N GLU A 22 6.50 12.91 -1.46
CA GLU A 22 5.64 12.75 -0.31
C GLU A 22 4.73 11.52 -0.47
N ALA A 23 4.17 11.33 -1.64
CA ALA A 23 3.29 10.19 -1.89
C ALA A 23 4.06 8.87 -1.76
N ARG A 24 5.30 8.84 -2.26
CA ARG A 24 6.12 7.65 -2.13
C ARG A 24 6.46 7.35 -0.67
N ARG A 25 6.75 8.39 0.11
CA ARG A 25 7.03 8.20 1.52
C ARG A 25 5.80 7.69 2.27
N GLN A 26 4.64 8.22 1.94
CA GLN A 26 3.40 7.76 2.55
C GLN A 26 3.14 6.31 2.20
N PHE A 27 3.44 5.91 0.98
CA PHE A 27 3.25 4.52 0.58
C PHE A 27 4.10 3.59 1.46
N VAL A 28 5.35 3.94 1.68
CA VAL A 28 6.26 3.13 2.50
C VAL A 28 5.75 3.05 3.94
N GLU A 29 5.34 4.19 4.51
CA GLU A 29 4.86 4.22 5.89
C GLU A 29 3.59 3.40 6.05
N LYS A 30 2.66 3.55 5.13
CA LYS A 30 1.40 2.82 5.21
C LYS A 30 1.59 1.34 4.96
N LYS A 31 2.53 0.98 4.09
CA LYS A 31 2.83 -0.42 3.85
C LYS A 31 3.41 -1.07 5.10
N PHE A 32 4.30 -0.36 5.78
CA PHE A 32 4.86 -0.87 7.03
C PHE A 32 3.78 -1.04 8.09
N ALA A 33 2.87 -0.07 8.21
CA ALA A 33 1.79 -0.15 9.18
C ALA A 33 0.86 -1.34 8.87
N ARG A 34 0.55 -1.55 7.58
CA ARG A 34 -0.29 -2.68 7.17
C ARG A 34 0.38 -4.00 7.49
N ASP A 35 1.67 -4.10 7.17
CA ASP A 35 2.40 -5.35 7.40
C ASP A 35 2.54 -5.64 8.89
N THR A 36 2.71 -4.60 9.71
CA THR A 36 2.75 -4.75 11.16
C THR A 36 1.42 -5.28 11.70
N GLN A 37 0.31 -4.74 11.20
CA GLN A 37 -1.00 -5.21 11.64
C GLN A 37 -1.27 -6.64 11.17
N ARG A 38 -0.80 -6.98 9.97
CA ARG A 38 -0.95 -8.34 9.47
C ARG A 38 -0.19 -9.34 10.36
N ALA A 39 1.03 -8.97 10.75
CA ALA A 39 1.82 -9.83 11.63
C ALA A 39 1.17 -9.95 13.00
N ARG A 40 0.62 -8.84 13.50
CA ARG A 40 -0.06 -8.87 14.80
C ARG A 40 -1.30 -9.75 14.75
N LEU A 41 -2.06 -9.68 13.67
CA LEU A 41 -3.25 -10.50 13.52
C LEU A 41 -2.86 -11.98 13.47
N ALA A 42 -1.80 -12.32 12.76
CA ALA A 42 -1.33 -13.70 12.70
C ALA A 42 -0.93 -14.18 14.09
N TRP A 43 -0.29 -13.33 14.87
CA TRP A 43 0.10 -13.68 16.23
C TRP A 43 -1.13 -13.89 17.12
N ILE A 44 -2.14 -13.04 17.01
CA ILE A 44 -3.38 -13.17 17.76
C ILE A 44 -4.07 -14.48 17.41
N ARG A 45 -4.15 -14.81 16.12
CA ARG A 45 -4.77 -16.06 15.69
C ARG A 45 -4.03 -17.26 16.25
N ALA A 46 -2.70 -17.23 16.24
CA ALA A 46 -1.91 -18.33 16.78
C ALA A 46 -2.13 -18.46 18.28
N LYS A 47 -2.20 -17.34 18.99
CA LYS A 47 -2.42 -17.36 20.42
C LYS A 47 -3.80 -17.91 20.75
N MET A 48 -4.80 -17.52 20.00
CA MET A 48 -6.15 -18.05 20.19
C MET A 48 -6.20 -19.54 19.91
N PHE A 49 -5.48 -19.98 18.89
CA PHE A 49 -5.45 -21.41 18.56
C PHE A 49 -4.87 -22.22 19.72
N VAL A 50 -3.78 -21.74 20.30
CA VAL A 50 -3.15 -22.45 21.41
C VAL A 50 -4.06 -22.49 22.64
N SER A 51 -4.83 -21.44 22.89
CA SER A 51 -5.68 -21.41 24.07
C SER A 51 -7.06 -22.00 23.83
N SER A 52 -7.36 -22.46 22.63
CA SER A 52 -8.64 -23.11 22.36
C SER A 52 -8.53 -24.60 22.61
N SER A 53 -9.66 -25.31 22.60
CA SER A 53 -9.67 -26.73 22.77
C SER A 53 -10.37 -27.38 21.60
N GLY A 54 -10.17 -28.68 21.45
CA GLY A 54 -10.78 -29.43 20.35
C GLY A 54 -9.79 -29.69 19.24
N GLY A 55 -10.27 -30.19 18.12
CA GLY A 55 -9.42 -30.51 16.99
C GLY A 55 -9.07 -29.27 16.19
N VAL A 56 -8.24 -29.43 15.17
CA VAL A 56 -7.76 -28.33 14.36
C VAL A 56 -8.93 -27.57 13.70
N THR A 57 -9.87 -28.31 13.15
CA THR A 57 -11.01 -27.69 12.49
C THR A 57 -11.86 -26.89 13.47
N GLU A 58 -12.12 -27.46 14.63
CA GLU A 58 -12.92 -26.77 15.62
C GLU A 58 -12.25 -25.51 16.12
N ARG A 59 -10.94 -25.56 16.32
CA ARG A 59 -10.20 -24.38 16.77
C ARG A 59 -10.20 -23.28 15.73
N ASN A 60 -10.02 -23.64 14.47
CA ASN A 60 -10.03 -22.67 13.41
C ASN A 60 -11.41 -22.03 13.23
N MET A 61 -12.48 -22.82 13.38
CA MET A 61 -13.82 -22.27 13.29
C MET A 61 -14.10 -21.31 14.42
N ALA A 62 -13.66 -21.62 15.63
CA ALA A 62 -13.84 -20.74 16.77
C ALA A 62 -13.12 -19.42 16.56
N ILE A 63 -11.93 -19.44 15.97
CA ILE A 63 -11.19 -18.24 15.68
C ILE A 63 -11.91 -17.42 14.60
N ASP A 64 -12.38 -18.09 13.56
CA ASP A 64 -13.00 -17.40 12.42
C ASP A 64 -14.29 -16.71 12.80
N VAL A 65 -15.02 -17.19 13.82
CA VAL A 65 -16.24 -16.51 14.21
C VAL A 65 -15.99 -15.48 15.31
N SER A 66 -14.74 -15.27 15.72
CA SER A 66 -14.44 -14.29 16.74
C SER A 66 -14.69 -12.89 16.20
N GLU A 67 -15.39 -12.07 16.97
CA GLU A 67 -15.65 -10.70 16.56
C GLU A 67 -14.37 -9.89 16.49
N GLU A 68 -13.43 -10.17 17.38
CA GLU A 68 -12.17 -9.46 17.37
C GLU A 68 -11.40 -9.74 16.08
N ILE A 69 -11.35 -11.00 15.66
CA ILE A 69 -10.67 -11.37 14.42
C ILE A 69 -11.36 -10.74 13.22
N ALA A 70 -12.70 -10.75 13.22
CA ALA A 70 -13.46 -10.15 12.12
C ALA A 70 -13.18 -8.66 12.02
N ARG A 71 -13.15 -7.96 13.17
CA ARG A 71 -12.90 -6.52 13.17
C ARG A 71 -11.48 -6.21 12.69
N LYS A 72 -10.50 -6.96 13.20
CA LYS A 72 -9.12 -6.72 12.80
C LYS A 72 -8.89 -7.09 11.34
N GLY A 73 -9.57 -8.10 10.84
CA GLY A 73 -9.52 -8.44 9.43
C GLY A 73 -10.10 -7.33 8.56
N GLN A 74 -11.20 -6.71 9.03
CA GLN A 74 -11.78 -5.59 8.31
C GLN A 74 -10.84 -4.38 8.30
N GLU A 75 -10.23 -4.08 9.44
CA GLU A 75 -9.27 -2.99 9.51
C GLU A 75 -8.10 -3.23 8.56
N LEU A 76 -7.63 -4.46 8.48
CA LEU A 76 -6.53 -4.80 7.60
C LEU A 76 -6.91 -4.62 6.13
N ARG A 77 -8.14 -5.02 5.76
CA ARG A 77 -8.61 -4.83 4.39
C ARG A 77 -8.71 -3.34 4.05
N GLU A 78 -9.13 -2.51 5.01
CA GLU A 78 -9.20 -1.08 4.77
C GLU A 78 -7.82 -0.47 4.62
N MET A 79 -6.85 -0.93 5.40
CA MET A 79 -5.48 -0.47 5.27
C MET A 79 -4.92 -0.86 3.90
N THR A 80 -5.25 -2.04 3.42
CA THR A 80 -4.80 -2.49 2.10
C THR A 80 -5.43 -1.65 0.99
N ARG A 81 -6.72 -1.32 1.12
CA ARG A 81 -7.36 -0.45 0.14
C ARG A 81 -6.73 0.93 0.12
N ASP A 82 -6.45 1.50 1.31
CA ASP A 82 -5.83 2.81 1.37
C ASP A 82 -4.45 2.80 0.73
N LEU A 83 -3.70 1.73 0.95
CA LEU A 83 -2.38 1.57 0.36
C LEU A 83 -2.48 1.49 -1.17
N ASP A 84 -3.46 0.74 -1.67
CA ASP A 84 -3.66 0.62 -3.10
C ASP A 84 -4.03 1.97 -3.73
N LEU A 85 -4.82 2.77 -3.02
CA LEU A 85 -5.19 4.09 -3.51
C LEU A 85 -3.98 5.03 -3.56
N ILE A 86 -3.10 4.95 -2.58
CA ILE A 86 -1.86 5.73 -2.62
C ILE A 86 -1.00 5.29 -3.80
N LYS A 87 -0.98 4.00 -4.08
CA LYS A 87 -0.22 3.51 -5.22
C LYS A 87 -0.76 4.07 -6.53
N VAL A 88 -2.08 4.18 -6.64
CA VAL A 88 -2.69 4.80 -7.82
C VAL A 88 -2.23 6.26 -7.93
N ASP A 89 -2.21 7.00 -6.82
CA ASP A 89 -1.75 8.38 -6.84
C ASP A 89 -0.30 8.47 -7.28
N VAL A 90 0.57 7.61 -6.76
CA VAL A 90 1.97 7.59 -7.14
C VAL A 90 2.11 7.31 -8.63
N ASP A 91 1.34 6.37 -9.15
CA ASP A 91 1.41 6.03 -10.57
C ASP A 91 0.96 7.18 -11.44
N ILE A 92 -0.11 7.88 -11.06
CA ILE A 92 -0.59 9.01 -11.84
C ILE A 92 0.43 10.15 -11.84
N ILE A 93 1.00 10.45 -10.67
CA ILE A 93 2.01 11.49 -10.58
C ILE A 93 3.21 11.12 -11.44
N SER A 94 3.61 9.87 -11.40
CA SER A 94 4.73 9.37 -12.19
C SER A 94 4.47 9.56 -13.68
N ILE A 95 3.23 9.29 -14.11
CA ILE A 95 2.88 9.46 -15.51
C ILE A 95 2.97 10.95 -15.93
N VAL A 96 2.49 11.85 -15.08
CA VAL A 96 2.55 13.27 -15.38
C VAL A 96 4.00 13.74 -15.48
N ILE A 97 4.86 13.30 -14.57
CA ILE A 97 6.28 13.62 -14.60
C ILE A 97 6.88 13.12 -15.90
N ARG A 98 6.54 11.89 -16.28
CA ARG A 98 7.10 11.31 -17.49
C ARG A 98 6.64 12.04 -18.75
N LEU A 99 5.40 12.47 -18.77
CA LEU A 99 4.89 13.22 -19.91
C LEU A 99 5.61 14.55 -20.07
N ARG A 100 5.94 15.21 -18.95
CA ARG A 100 6.68 16.45 -19.01
C ARG A 100 8.10 16.20 -19.49
N GLY A 101 8.71 15.11 -19.03
CA GLY A 101 10.03 14.76 -19.50
C GLY A 101 10.07 14.43 -20.97
N ALA A 102 9.02 13.78 -21.46
CA ALA A 102 8.95 13.44 -22.88
C ALA A 102 8.84 14.68 -23.75
N ALA A 103 8.32 15.78 -23.20
CA ALA A 103 8.22 17.00 -23.95
C ALA A 103 9.54 17.78 -23.94
N ALA A 104 10.48 17.39 -23.11
CA ALA A 104 11.76 18.06 -23.05
C ALA A 104 12.64 17.65 -24.22
N PRO A 105 13.47 18.53 -24.65
CA PRO A 105 14.28 18.20 -25.80
C PRO A 105 15.33 17.17 -25.56
N THR A 106 15.80 16.93 -24.45
CA THR A 106 16.81 16.06 -24.29
C THR A 106 16.41 14.84 -23.88
N GLY A 107 16.60 13.99 -24.18
CA GLY A 107 16.23 12.87 -23.84
C GLY A 107 16.79 12.12 -22.87
N VAL A 108 16.65 12.32 -21.96
CA VAL A 108 17.20 11.69 -20.99
C VAL A 108 16.53 10.56 -20.71
N GLN A 109 16.58 9.66 -20.89
CA GLN A 109 15.95 8.65 -20.66
C GLN A 109 16.12 8.06 -19.62
N GLY A 110 15.82 8.05 -19.04
CA GLY A 110 15.91 7.59 -18.01
C GLY A 110 15.64 6.28 -17.84
N GLU A 111 15.91 5.67 -17.64
CA GLU A 111 15.74 4.53 -17.52
C GLU A 111 15.07 4.23 -16.52
N GLU A 112 14.24 3.96 -16.44
CA GLU A 112 13.45 3.71 -15.64
C GLU A 112 13.56 2.74 -15.01
N GLU A 113 13.66 2.58 -14.20
CA GLU A 113 13.84 1.74 -13.54
C GLU A 113 12.92 1.03 -13.21
N THR A 114 12.84 0.34 -13.10
CA THR A 114 12.10 -0.53 -12.91
C THR A 114 12.13 -0.92 -11.66
N GLU A 115 11.95 -0.33 -10.75
CA GLU A 115 12.02 -0.71 -9.58
C GLU A 115 11.16 -1.71 -9.30
N SER A 116 11.47 -2.75 -8.83
CA SER A 116 10.66 -3.81 -8.55
C SER A 116 9.68 -3.44 -7.54
N ASP A 117 8.52 -3.93 -7.65
CA ASP A 117 7.48 -3.69 -6.72
C ASP A 117 7.70 -4.60 -5.53
N PRO A 118 7.95 -4.08 -4.38
CA PRO A 118 8.20 -4.92 -3.22
C PRO A 118 7.02 -5.81 -2.87
N GLU A 119 5.82 -5.40 -3.21
CA GLU A 119 4.70 -6.26 -2.94
C GLU A 119 4.70 -7.46 -3.81
N ARG A 120 5.16 -7.34 -5.03
CA ARG A 120 5.22 -8.47 -5.90
C ARG A 120 6.22 -9.47 -5.39
N GLU A 121 7.32 -8.99 -4.83
CA GLU A 121 8.28 -9.91 -4.32
C GLU A 121 7.81 -10.54 -3.06
N GLY A 122 7.01 -9.88 -2.28
CA GLY A 122 6.54 -10.44 -1.06
C GLY A 122 5.47 -11.47 -1.25
N ALA A 123 4.97 -11.63 -2.42
CA ALA A 123 3.92 -12.61 -2.63
C ALA A 123 4.48 -14.01 -2.70
#